data_5ea9fe65b9ad807bd9d89411991f9bf7
#
_entry.id   5ea9fe65b9ad807bd9d89411991f9bf7
#
_cell.length_a   1.000
_cell.length_b   1.000
_cell.length_c   1.000
_cell.angle_alpha   90.00
_cell.angle_beta   90.00
_cell.angle_gamma   90.00
#
_symmetry.space_group_name_H-M   'P 1'
#
loop_
_entity.id
_entity.type
_entity.pdbx_description
1 polymer ?
#
loop_
_entity_poly.entity_id
_entity_poly.type
_entity_poly.pdbx_seq_one_letter_code
_entity_poly.pdbx_strand_id
1 'polypeptide(L)'
;SKMFFGIDLNALYMPHGFMIGAGLVAAFQILMVFLEKKGKKAVEDDVEPYQYTRSDNAVEHSIIRGFVLYILSAILLSFVAGLYTGMSLPYLCLWILYAAVACILAEFIIGLSAMHSGWFPAFATSLIFLIIGILLGFPPVALAILVGFISSGGPAFADGGFDFRTGWILRGYGKDPAFEMEGRREQFI
;
A
#
# COMPACT_ATOMS: atom_id res chain seq x y z
N SER A 1 -23.32 3.42 -21.24
CA SER A 1 -24.14 2.24 -21.59
C SER A 1 -25.41 2.25 -20.76
N LYS A 2 -26.55 2.35 -21.44
CA LYS A 2 -27.85 2.25 -20.78
C LYS A 2 -28.05 0.81 -20.34
N MET A 3 -27.87 0.52 -19.06
CA MET A 3 -28.14 -0.77 -18.47
C MET A 3 -29.42 -0.72 -17.67
N PHE A 4 -30.21 -1.82 -17.74
CA PHE A 4 -31.40 -2.13 -16.95
C PHE A 4 -32.24 -0.94 -16.50
N PHE A 5 -33.48 -0.87 -16.92
CA PHE A 5 -34.48 0.18 -16.57
C PHE A 5 -34.21 1.61 -17.09
N GLY A 6 -33.30 1.81 -18.06
CA GLY A 6 -33.08 3.14 -18.64
C GLY A 6 -32.31 4.13 -17.75
N ILE A 7 -31.75 3.65 -16.63
CA ILE A 7 -30.94 4.45 -15.68
C ILE A 7 -29.49 4.39 -16.10
N ASP A 8 -28.82 5.53 -16.27
CA ASP A 8 -27.38 5.60 -16.46
C ASP A 8 -26.68 5.58 -15.11
N LEU A 9 -26.16 4.42 -14.75
CA LEU A 9 -25.45 4.21 -13.48
C LEU A 9 -24.16 5.04 -13.37
N ASN A 10 -23.56 5.42 -14.50
CA ASN A 10 -22.37 6.29 -14.50
C ASN A 10 -22.74 7.73 -14.16
N ALA A 11 -23.89 8.21 -14.64
CA ALA A 11 -24.40 9.54 -14.29
C ALA A 11 -24.72 9.67 -12.79
N LEU A 12 -25.05 8.55 -12.15
CA LEU A 12 -25.27 8.48 -10.69
C LEU A 12 -24.01 8.23 -9.87
N TYR A 13 -22.83 8.18 -10.52
CA TYR A 13 -21.56 7.85 -9.85
C TYR A 13 -21.59 6.52 -9.07
N MET A 14 -22.51 5.62 -9.40
CA MET A 14 -22.68 4.33 -8.69
C MET A 14 -21.41 3.48 -8.68
N PRO A 15 -20.67 3.31 -9.79
CA PRO A 15 -19.42 2.54 -9.77
C PRO A 15 -18.40 3.12 -8.79
N HIS A 16 -18.30 4.45 -8.72
CA HIS A 16 -17.41 5.14 -7.78
C HIS A 16 -17.85 4.91 -6.32
N GLY A 17 -19.16 4.97 -6.05
CA GLY A 17 -19.71 4.67 -4.74
C GLY A 17 -19.43 3.23 -4.28
N PHE A 18 -19.56 2.25 -5.18
CA PHE A 18 -19.21 0.86 -4.88
C PHE A 18 -17.72 0.69 -4.57
N MET A 19 -16.84 1.30 -5.36
CA MET A 19 -15.39 1.22 -5.14
C MET A 19 -14.98 1.86 -3.81
N ILE A 20 -15.54 3.02 -3.49
CA ILE A 20 -15.30 3.72 -2.22
C ILE A 20 -15.83 2.88 -1.05
N GLY A 21 -17.08 2.41 -1.14
CA GLY A 21 -17.70 1.61 -0.09
C GLY A 21 -16.94 0.33 0.20
N ALA A 22 -16.57 -0.42 -0.84
CA ALA A 22 -15.78 -1.62 -0.70
C ALA A 22 -14.41 -1.34 -0.05
N GLY A 23 -13.74 -0.24 -0.43
CA GLY A 23 -12.46 0.16 0.17
C GLY A 23 -12.57 0.58 1.63
N LEU A 24 -13.62 1.31 2.00
CA LEU A 24 -13.88 1.67 3.39
C LEU A 24 -14.16 0.43 4.25
N VAL A 25 -14.95 -0.53 3.73
CA VAL A 25 -15.20 -1.80 4.43
C VAL A 25 -13.90 -2.58 4.62
N ALA A 26 -13.07 -2.70 3.58
CA ALA A 26 -11.77 -3.37 3.70
C ALA A 26 -10.85 -2.68 4.71
N ALA A 27 -10.75 -1.36 4.69
CA ALA A 27 -9.97 -0.60 5.66
C ALA A 27 -10.50 -0.79 7.10
N PHE A 28 -11.82 -0.82 7.28
CA PHE A 28 -12.45 -1.08 8.57
C PHE A 28 -12.18 -2.50 9.06
N GLN A 29 -12.26 -3.51 8.19
CA GLN A 29 -11.94 -4.91 8.53
C GLN A 29 -10.49 -5.05 8.97
N ILE A 30 -9.54 -4.42 8.28
CA ILE A 30 -8.14 -4.41 8.67
C ILE A 30 -7.95 -3.77 10.04
N LEU A 31 -8.60 -2.63 10.28
CA LEU A 31 -8.56 -1.96 11.57
C LEU A 31 -9.09 -2.86 12.69
N MET A 32 -10.20 -3.57 12.45
CA MET A 32 -10.79 -4.52 13.41
C MET A 32 -9.83 -5.68 13.70
N VAL A 33 -9.16 -6.25 12.69
CA VAL A 33 -8.15 -7.31 12.89
C VAL A 33 -6.99 -6.82 13.77
N PHE A 34 -6.53 -5.58 13.58
CA PHE A 34 -5.50 -5.01 14.46
C PHE A 34 -5.97 -4.78 15.88
N LEU A 35 -7.22 -4.39 16.08
CA LEU A 35 -7.81 -4.18 17.40
C LEU A 35 -8.08 -5.52 18.12
N GLU A 36 -8.54 -6.55 17.40
CA GLU A 36 -8.81 -7.88 17.96
C GLU A 36 -7.52 -8.64 18.33
N LYS A 37 -6.42 -8.47 17.61
CA LYS A 37 -5.14 -9.10 17.95
C LYS A 37 -4.59 -8.73 19.33
N LYS A 38 -5.08 -7.68 19.96
CA LYS A 38 -4.75 -7.36 21.36
C LYS A 38 -5.37 -8.30 22.40
N GLY A 39 -6.31 -9.16 22.02
CA GLY A 39 -7.08 -10.00 22.95
C GLY A 39 -7.06 -11.52 22.72
N LYS A 40 -6.64 -12.00 21.58
CA LYS A 40 -6.63 -13.44 21.29
C LYS A 40 -5.19 -13.93 21.06
N LYS A 41 -4.72 -14.81 21.97
CA LYS A 41 -3.61 -15.72 21.67
C LYS A 41 -3.96 -16.44 20.38
N ALA A 42 -3.02 -16.45 19.42
CA ALA A 42 -3.16 -17.22 18.20
C ALA A 42 -3.60 -18.64 18.57
N VAL A 43 -4.65 -19.12 17.91
CA VAL A 43 -4.96 -20.55 17.90
C VAL A 43 -3.71 -21.19 17.32
N GLU A 44 -3.03 -22.00 18.12
CA GLU A 44 -1.98 -22.91 17.67
C GLU A 44 -2.67 -23.94 16.77
N ASP A 45 -2.79 -23.59 15.47
CA ASP A 45 -2.91 -24.61 14.45
C ASP A 45 -1.58 -25.33 14.43
N ASP A 46 -1.59 -26.66 14.39
CA ASP A 46 -0.45 -27.60 14.30
C ASP A 46 0.36 -27.42 12.97
N VAL A 47 0.67 -26.18 12.64
CA VAL A 47 1.58 -25.81 11.55
C VAL A 47 2.95 -25.70 12.17
N GLU A 48 3.90 -26.53 11.73
CA GLU A 48 5.31 -26.44 12.13
C GLU A 48 5.74 -24.96 12.20
N PRO A 49 6.43 -24.55 13.27
CA PRO A 49 6.77 -23.16 13.49
C PRO A 49 7.51 -22.60 12.29
N TYR A 50 6.92 -21.60 11.66
CA TYR A 50 7.45 -20.93 10.49
C TYR A 50 8.82 -20.34 10.81
N GLN A 51 9.89 -20.87 10.22
CA GLN A 51 11.22 -20.33 10.40
C GLN A 51 11.40 -19.11 9.49
N TYR A 52 11.43 -17.94 10.09
CA TYR A 52 11.78 -16.71 9.38
C TYR A 52 13.24 -16.78 8.91
N THR A 53 13.47 -16.57 7.64
CA THR A 53 14.81 -16.58 7.04
C THR A 53 15.61 -15.30 7.33
N ARG A 54 15.00 -14.29 7.97
CA ARG A 54 15.65 -13.03 8.34
C ARG A 54 15.41 -12.71 9.81
N SER A 55 16.43 -12.10 10.43
CA SER A 55 16.35 -11.58 11.81
C SER A 55 15.46 -10.33 11.86
N ASP A 56 14.86 -10.05 13.02
CA ASP A 56 14.04 -8.86 13.26
C ASP A 56 14.81 -7.56 12.96
N ASN A 57 16.08 -7.49 13.30
CA ASN A 57 16.95 -6.35 12.97
C ASN A 57 17.07 -6.12 11.45
N ALA A 58 17.12 -7.19 10.65
CA ALA A 58 17.18 -7.06 9.18
C ALA A 58 15.86 -6.52 8.62
N VAL A 59 14.72 -6.88 9.21
CA VAL A 59 13.40 -6.36 8.84
C VAL A 59 13.29 -4.88 9.20
N GLU A 60 13.68 -4.49 10.40
CA GLU A 60 13.68 -3.09 10.85
C GLU A 60 14.53 -2.20 9.93
N HIS A 61 15.77 -2.62 9.63
CA HIS A 61 16.63 -1.88 8.70
C HIS A 61 16.02 -1.77 7.29
N SER A 62 15.30 -2.80 6.84
CA SER A 62 14.64 -2.77 5.54
C SER A 62 13.48 -1.77 5.52
N ILE A 63 12.70 -1.69 6.60
CA ILE A 63 11.61 -0.71 6.75
C ILE A 63 12.18 0.71 6.74
N ILE A 64 13.24 0.97 7.51
CA ILE A 64 13.88 2.30 7.54
C ILE A 64 14.42 2.69 6.16
N ARG A 65 15.10 1.77 5.47
CA ARG A 65 15.58 2.02 4.10
C ARG A 65 14.43 2.29 3.14
N GLY A 66 13.36 1.53 3.23
CA GLY A 66 12.13 1.76 2.43
C GLY A 66 11.59 3.16 2.67
N PHE A 67 11.45 3.58 3.93
CA PHE A 67 10.98 4.93 4.26
C PHE A 67 11.86 6.04 3.68
N VAL A 68 13.18 5.89 3.79
CA VAL A 68 14.11 6.85 3.17
C VAL A 68 13.94 6.90 1.65
N LEU A 69 13.76 5.76 0.99
CA LEU A 69 13.52 5.72 -0.46
C LEU A 69 12.21 6.40 -0.84
N TYR A 70 11.13 6.27 -0.04
CA TYR A 70 9.87 6.99 -0.28
C TYR A 70 10.04 8.50 -0.13
N ILE A 71 10.79 8.95 0.86
CA ILE A 71 11.12 10.38 1.00
C ILE A 71 11.90 10.87 -0.23
N LEU A 72 12.91 10.14 -0.67
CA LEU A 72 13.70 10.50 -1.85
C LEU A 72 12.83 10.52 -3.12
N SER A 73 11.93 9.55 -3.29
CA SER A 73 10.99 9.52 -4.40
C SER A 73 10.02 10.70 -4.37
N ALA A 74 9.49 11.05 -3.19
CA ALA A 74 8.62 12.21 -3.02
C ALA A 74 9.36 13.53 -3.31
N ILE A 75 10.62 13.65 -2.91
CA ILE A 75 11.49 14.79 -3.26
C ILE A 75 11.66 14.86 -4.78
N LEU A 76 12.02 13.76 -5.42
CA LEU A 76 12.21 13.71 -6.87
C LEU A 76 10.92 14.10 -7.61
N LEU A 77 9.77 13.53 -7.21
CA LEU A 77 8.47 13.84 -7.78
C LEU A 77 8.09 15.31 -7.60
N SER A 78 8.34 15.88 -6.40
CA SER A 78 8.06 17.28 -6.13
C SER A 78 8.89 18.20 -7.03
N PHE A 79 10.13 17.83 -7.30
CA PHE A 79 11.02 18.56 -8.18
C PHE A 79 10.60 18.46 -9.65
N VAL A 80 10.37 17.25 -10.14
CA VAL A 80 9.94 16.99 -11.54
C VAL A 80 8.59 17.66 -11.83
N ALA A 81 7.66 17.62 -10.86
CA ALA A 81 6.36 18.26 -11.00
C ALA A 81 6.37 19.79 -10.77
N GLY A 82 7.51 20.37 -10.43
CA GLY A 82 7.65 21.81 -10.22
C GLY A 82 6.89 22.33 -8.99
N LEU A 83 6.60 21.51 -7.98
CA LEU A 83 5.84 21.91 -6.79
C LEU A 83 6.52 23.04 -6.01
N TYR A 84 7.84 23.12 -6.09
CA TYR A 84 8.65 24.17 -5.46
C TYR A 84 8.35 25.57 -5.99
N THR A 85 7.74 25.70 -7.18
CA THR A 85 7.38 27.00 -7.75
C THR A 85 6.06 27.54 -7.20
N GLY A 86 5.18 26.64 -6.73
CA GLY A 86 3.83 27.00 -6.26
C GLY A 86 3.61 26.83 -4.75
N MET A 87 4.64 26.39 -4.01
CA MET A 87 4.53 26.13 -2.56
C MET A 87 5.72 26.75 -1.81
N SER A 88 5.45 27.27 -0.60
CA SER A 88 6.54 27.69 0.28
C SER A 88 7.36 26.48 0.75
N LEU A 89 8.65 26.70 1.03
CA LEU A 89 9.56 25.62 1.43
C LEU A 89 9.06 24.79 2.63
N PRO A 90 8.56 25.36 3.73
CA PRO A 90 8.02 24.58 4.84
C PRO A 90 6.82 23.73 4.42
N TYR A 91 5.99 24.26 3.53
CA TYR A 91 4.80 23.58 3.06
C TYR A 91 5.14 22.44 2.08
N LEU A 92 6.15 22.62 1.26
CA LEU A 92 6.72 21.57 0.42
C LEU A 92 7.32 20.44 1.26
N CYS A 93 8.05 20.75 2.32
CA CYS A 93 8.56 19.75 3.26
C CYS A 93 7.43 18.96 3.94
N LEU A 94 6.36 19.64 4.33
CA LEU A 94 5.16 18.99 4.87
C LEU A 94 4.54 18.03 3.86
N TRP A 95 4.42 18.44 2.59
CA TRP A 95 3.88 17.59 1.52
C TRP A 95 4.76 16.35 1.29
N ILE A 96 6.08 16.51 1.23
CA ILE A 96 7.04 15.40 1.04
C ILE A 96 6.89 14.36 2.16
N LEU A 97 6.87 14.81 3.41
CA LEU A 97 6.70 13.94 4.56
C LEU A 97 5.34 13.24 4.53
N TYR A 98 4.28 14.01 4.25
CA TYR A 98 2.93 13.49 4.14
C TYR A 98 2.82 12.44 3.02
N ALA A 99 3.36 12.71 1.84
CA ALA A 99 3.33 11.80 0.70
C ALA A 99 4.05 10.47 1.01
N ALA A 100 5.23 10.53 1.65
CA ALA A 100 5.97 9.34 2.05
C ALA A 100 5.21 8.50 3.08
N VAL A 101 4.66 9.13 4.13
CA VAL A 101 3.87 8.44 5.17
C VAL A 101 2.59 7.86 4.57
N ALA A 102 1.88 8.63 3.76
CA ALA A 102 0.65 8.20 3.11
C ALA A 102 0.87 7.00 2.18
N CYS A 103 1.98 6.99 1.42
CA CYS A 103 2.33 5.89 0.54
C CYS A 103 2.58 4.59 1.32
N ILE A 104 3.39 4.63 2.38
CA ILE A 104 3.65 3.47 3.24
C ILE A 104 2.37 2.94 3.89
N LEU A 105 1.55 3.82 4.46
CA LEU A 105 0.29 3.40 5.07
C LEU A 105 -0.65 2.79 4.02
N ALA A 106 -0.70 3.36 2.83
CA ALA A 106 -1.48 2.82 1.72
C ALA A 106 -1.00 1.42 1.31
N GLU A 107 0.31 1.21 1.25
CA GLU A 107 0.89 -0.10 0.94
C GLU A 107 0.52 -1.16 1.97
N PHE A 108 0.58 -0.82 3.25
CA PHE A 108 0.13 -1.75 4.29
C PHE A 108 -1.36 -2.07 4.16
N ILE A 109 -2.20 -1.06 3.93
CA ILE A 109 -3.66 -1.26 3.76
C ILE A 109 -3.92 -2.13 2.53
N ILE A 110 -3.32 -1.81 1.39
CA ILE A 110 -3.54 -2.51 0.13
C ILE A 110 -2.95 -3.93 0.20
N GLY A 111 -1.73 -4.08 0.70
CA GLY A 111 -1.06 -5.37 0.82
C GLY A 111 -1.77 -6.32 1.78
N LEU A 112 -2.18 -5.86 2.95
CA LEU A 112 -2.94 -6.67 3.90
C LEU A 112 -4.32 -7.04 3.34
N SER A 113 -5.00 -6.11 2.68
CA SER A 113 -6.29 -6.40 2.04
C SER A 113 -6.13 -7.42 0.93
N ALA A 114 -5.12 -7.28 0.07
CA ALA A 114 -4.81 -8.23 -0.99
C ALA A 114 -4.53 -9.64 -0.44
N MET A 115 -3.73 -9.75 0.61
CA MET A 115 -3.40 -11.03 1.23
C MET A 115 -4.61 -11.73 1.88
N HIS A 116 -5.58 -10.99 2.42
CA HIS A 116 -6.72 -11.56 3.12
C HIS A 116 -7.94 -11.76 2.22
N SER A 117 -8.21 -10.84 1.32
CA SER A 117 -9.41 -10.83 0.48
C SER A 117 -9.15 -11.07 -1.01
N GLY A 118 -7.89 -11.06 -1.44
CA GLY A 118 -7.52 -11.11 -2.85
C GLY A 118 -7.90 -9.84 -3.63
N TRP A 119 -8.26 -8.76 -2.93
CA TRP A 119 -8.70 -7.51 -3.55
C TRP A 119 -7.82 -6.33 -3.20
N PHE A 120 -7.61 -5.42 -4.17
CA PHE A 120 -6.73 -4.24 -4.06
C PHE A 120 -7.56 -2.96 -3.87
N PRO A 121 -7.73 -2.43 -2.66
CA PRO A 121 -8.49 -1.20 -2.42
C PRO A 121 -7.70 0.08 -2.76
N ALA A 122 -6.90 0.07 -3.83
CA ALA A 122 -5.99 1.16 -4.16
C ALA A 122 -6.72 2.48 -4.39
N PHE A 123 -7.87 2.46 -5.08
CA PHE A 123 -8.66 3.66 -5.33
C PHE A 123 -9.21 4.27 -4.04
N ALA A 124 -9.80 3.45 -3.18
CA ALA A 124 -10.38 3.93 -1.93
C ALA A 124 -9.31 4.46 -0.97
N THR A 125 -8.17 3.79 -0.90
CA THR A 125 -7.02 4.21 -0.08
C THR A 125 -6.46 5.54 -0.58
N SER A 126 -6.27 5.69 -1.89
CA SER A 126 -5.83 6.95 -2.49
C SER A 126 -6.82 8.08 -2.25
N LEU A 127 -8.13 7.80 -2.27
CA LEU A 127 -9.17 8.78 -1.98
C LEU A 127 -9.14 9.25 -0.52
N ILE A 128 -8.91 8.35 0.43
CA ILE A 128 -8.77 8.71 1.85
C ILE A 128 -7.62 9.72 2.03
N PHE A 129 -6.44 9.41 1.49
CA PHE A 129 -5.30 10.31 1.58
C PHE A 129 -5.48 11.59 0.75
N LEU A 130 -6.21 11.54 -0.36
CA LEU A 130 -6.60 12.75 -1.11
C LEU A 130 -7.46 13.67 -0.25
N ILE A 131 -8.48 13.15 0.43
CA ILE A 131 -9.35 13.95 1.30
C ILE A 131 -8.54 14.60 2.43
N ILE A 132 -7.66 13.85 3.07
CA ILE A 132 -6.78 14.41 4.11
C ILE A 132 -5.86 15.49 3.50
N GLY A 133 -5.31 15.26 2.32
CA GLY A 133 -4.49 16.25 1.61
C GLY A 133 -5.25 17.54 1.26
N ILE A 134 -6.53 17.42 0.89
CA ILE A 134 -7.42 18.58 0.68
C ILE A 134 -7.64 19.34 1.99
N LEU A 135 -7.88 18.64 3.09
CA LEU A 135 -8.05 19.26 4.42
C LEU A 135 -6.79 19.95 4.91
N LEU A 136 -5.62 19.43 4.54
CA LEU A 136 -4.32 20.08 4.78
C LEU A 136 -4.08 21.29 3.86
N GLY A 137 -4.93 21.50 2.86
CA GLY A 137 -4.89 22.67 1.97
C GLY A 137 -3.89 22.53 0.81
N PHE A 138 -3.40 21.34 0.48
CA PHE A 138 -2.46 21.17 -0.63
C PHE A 138 -3.06 21.60 -1.97
N PRO A 139 -2.26 22.26 -2.85
CA PRO A 139 -2.74 22.71 -4.15
C PRO A 139 -3.08 21.52 -5.08
N PRO A 140 -3.98 21.71 -6.07
CA PRO A 140 -4.48 20.62 -6.93
C PRO A 140 -3.38 19.80 -7.61
N VAL A 141 -2.29 20.43 -8.06
CA VAL A 141 -1.17 19.72 -8.69
C VAL A 141 -0.49 18.78 -7.69
N ALA A 142 -0.24 19.26 -6.46
CA ALA A 142 0.36 18.46 -5.41
C ALA A 142 -0.54 17.28 -5.01
N LEU A 143 -1.87 17.47 -4.99
CA LEU A 143 -2.85 16.41 -4.75
C LEU A 143 -2.88 15.37 -5.88
N ALA A 144 -2.79 15.80 -7.13
CA ALA A 144 -2.73 14.89 -8.27
C ALA A 144 -1.48 14.01 -8.24
N ILE A 145 -0.32 14.59 -7.94
CA ILE A 145 0.94 13.84 -7.79
C ILE A 145 0.86 12.88 -6.60
N LEU A 146 0.30 13.31 -5.46
CA LEU A 146 0.06 12.46 -4.29
C LEU A 146 -0.76 11.21 -4.64
N VAL A 147 -1.89 11.41 -5.31
CA VAL A 147 -2.77 10.29 -5.73
C VAL A 147 -2.04 9.34 -6.67
N GLY A 148 -1.30 9.86 -7.65
CA GLY A 148 -0.49 9.04 -8.55
C GLY A 148 0.57 8.23 -7.81
N PHE A 149 1.25 8.84 -6.85
CA PHE A 149 2.28 8.19 -6.03
C PHE A 149 1.70 7.04 -5.19
N ILE A 150 0.60 7.28 -4.48
CA ILE A 150 -0.08 6.27 -3.66
C ILE A 150 -0.67 5.15 -4.53
N SER A 151 -1.31 5.51 -5.63
CA SER A 151 -1.96 4.54 -6.52
C SER A 151 -0.97 3.65 -7.28
N SER A 152 0.28 4.06 -7.43
CA SER A 152 1.33 3.23 -8.02
C SER A 152 2.04 2.37 -6.98
N GLY A 153 2.37 2.91 -5.80
CA GLY A 153 3.10 2.22 -4.75
C GLY A 153 2.32 1.03 -4.17
N GLY A 154 1.06 1.25 -3.81
CA GLY A 154 0.26 0.23 -3.15
C GLY A 154 0.09 -1.07 -3.94
N PRO A 155 -0.40 -1.05 -5.19
CA PRO A 155 -0.48 -2.24 -6.02
C PRO A 155 0.88 -2.88 -6.28
N ALA A 156 1.93 -2.10 -6.58
CA ALA A 156 3.28 -2.63 -6.80
C ALA A 156 3.81 -3.39 -5.58
N PHE A 157 3.55 -2.89 -4.37
CA PHE A 157 3.90 -3.58 -3.13
C PHE A 157 3.16 -4.91 -2.99
N ALA A 158 1.86 -4.94 -3.27
CA ALA A 158 1.04 -6.14 -3.15
C ALA A 158 1.45 -7.18 -4.21
N ASP A 159 1.65 -6.78 -5.46
CA ASP A 159 2.08 -7.66 -6.56
C ASP A 159 3.46 -8.25 -6.26
N GLY A 160 4.43 -7.44 -5.84
CA GLY A 160 5.74 -7.92 -5.42
C GLY A 160 5.65 -8.92 -4.26
N GLY A 161 4.76 -8.70 -3.30
CA GLY A 161 4.49 -9.63 -2.20
C GLY A 161 3.93 -10.98 -2.69
N PHE A 162 3.02 -10.97 -3.65
CA PHE A 162 2.50 -12.20 -4.26
C PHE A 162 3.57 -12.94 -5.06
N ASP A 163 4.38 -12.23 -5.83
CA ASP A 163 5.45 -12.84 -6.61
C ASP A 163 6.47 -13.52 -5.71
N PHE A 164 6.94 -12.86 -4.66
CA PHE A 164 7.85 -13.46 -3.70
C PHE A 164 7.24 -14.65 -2.96
N ARG A 165 5.96 -14.58 -2.59
CA ARG A 165 5.26 -15.70 -1.96
C ARG A 165 5.12 -16.88 -2.91
N THR A 166 4.77 -16.64 -4.16
CA THR A 166 4.68 -17.68 -5.19
C THR A 166 6.02 -18.38 -5.38
N GLY A 167 7.11 -17.62 -5.52
CA GLY A 167 8.45 -18.18 -5.60
C GLY A 167 8.81 -19.03 -4.38
N TRP A 168 8.49 -18.54 -3.16
CA TRP A 168 8.72 -19.30 -1.93
C TRP A 168 7.97 -20.63 -1.88
N ILE A 169 6.70 -20.64 -2.33
CA ILE A 169 5.90 -21.89 -2.42
C ILE A 169 6.53 -22.84 -3.42
N LEU A 170 6.91 -22.36 -4.62
CA LEU A 170 7.50 -23.18 -5.67
C LEU A 170 8.87 -23.74 -5.27
N ARG A 171 9.60 -23.06 -4.40
CA ARG A 171 10.88 -23.54 -3.84
C ARG A 171 10.72 -24.43 -2.59
N GLY A 172 9.52 -24.92 -2.33
CA GLY A 172 9.25 -25.90 -1.28
C GLY A 172 9.15 -25.30 0.13
N TYR A 173 8.57 -24.09 0.24
CA TYR A 173 8.29 -23.41 1.52
C TYR A 173 9.53 -23.09 2.36
N GLY A 174 10.66 -22.86 1.70
CA GLY A 174 11.91 -22.53 2.41
C GLY A 174 12.55 -23.71 3.18
N LYS A 175 12.19 -24.94 2.86
CA LYS A 175 12.77 -26.16 3.51
C LYS A 175 14.28 -26.26 3.32
N ASP A 176 14.80 -25.77 2.20
CA ASP A 176 16.22 -25.61 1.93
C ASP A 176 16.55 -24.10 1.96
N PRO A 177 17.18 -23.61 3.05
CA PRO A 177 17.50 -22.19 3.18
C PRO A 177 18.48 -21.67 2.12
N ALA A 178 19.42 -22.51 1.64
CA ALA A 178 20.39 -22.11 0.63
C ALA A 178 19.71 -21.91 -0.71
N PHE A 179 18.89 -22.87 -1.14
CA PHE A 179 18.09 -22.79 -2.37
C PHE A 179 17.09 -21.64 -2.33
N GLU A 180 16.44 -21.41 -1.17
CA GLU A 180 15.54 -20.28 -1.01
C GLU A 180 16.25 -18.93 -1.14
N MET A 181 17.42 -18.78 -0.56
CA MET A 181 18.18 -17.52 -0.63
C MET A 181 18.69 -17.23 -2.04
N GLU A 182 19.16 -18.25 -2.76
CA GLU A 182 19.57 -18.12 -4.17
C GLU A 182 18.39 -17.79 -5.08
N GLY A 183 17.31 -18.56 -5.01
CA GLY A 183 16.12 -18.36 -5.84
C GLY A 183 15.43 -17.03 -5.56
N ARG A 184 15.46 -16.51 -4.32
CA ARG A 184 14.96 -15.18 -3.99
C ARG A 184 15.81 -14.09 -4.64
N ARG A 185 17.13 -14.28 -4.68
CA ARG A 185 18.03 -13.34 -5.34
C ARG A 185 17.78 -13.30 -6.84
N GLU A 186 17.62 -14.45 -7.46
CA GLU A 186 17.30 -14.54 -8.90
C GLU A 186 15.92 -13.94 -9.23
N GLN A 187 14.93 -14.13 -8.37
CA GLN A 187 13.59 -13.57 -8.55
C GLN A 187 13.56 -12.03 -8.45
N PHE A 188 14.54 -11.44 -7.76
CA PHE A 188 14.63 -9.99 -7.59
C PHE A 188 15.33 -9.28 -8.76
N ILE A 189 16.05 -10.00 -9.61
CA ILE A 189 16.75 -9.47 -10.80
C ILE A 189 15.83 -9.47 -12.01
#